data_7ab2210cc59d583971cd86b385f0aeb0
#
_entry.id   7ab2210cc59d583971cd86b385f0aeb0
#
_cell.length_a   1.000
_cell.length_b   1.000
_cell.length_c   1.000
_cell.angle_alpha   90.00
_cell.angle_beta   90.00
_cell.angle_gamma   90.00
#
_symmetry.space_group_name_H-M   'P 1'
#
loop_
_entity.id
_entity.type
_entity.pdbx_description
1 polymer ?
#
loop_
_entity_poly.entity_id
_entity_poly.type
_entity_poly.pdbx_seq_one_letter_code
_entity_poly.pdbx_strand_id
1 'polypeptide(L)'
;MYARTVIITAGTFLNGLMHIGKKQVAGGRISEPAVHNFSESITRLGITVARMKTGTPVRIDKRSVHFEDTEEQPGECDYHQFSFFGAQRSLPQLPCWTFNTNEEVHETLRNSLSESPLFNGQIQSTGPRYCPSIETKLVTFPDKQSHPLFLEPEGVNTNEMYLNGFSSSMPWDVQLEAIHKIPALRDAKIYRPGYAIEYDYFDPTQLKPSLESKIVEGLFFAGQVNGTTGYEEAGGQGMVAGINAARLCTDNQPLVMNRDESYIGVLIDDLTTKGVDEPYRMFTSRAEYRILLRQDDADARLTEKAYALGVAKRDRYDWWLQKKENINRIETFFNNISVKPEQVNGLLEKIGSSPIKGTTKLIDLIGRPNVSINNLSEVLPQLKETIEASPNRKEEIAEATEIKMKYKGYIERERIFAEKMHRLENMKIKGHFNYSEIHDLSTECRQKLERIQPETLAQASRIPGVSPNDINVLLVLMGR
;
A
#
# COMPACT_ATOMS: atom_id res chain seq x y z
N MET A 1 -24.77 -21.19 13.11
CA MET A 1 -25.08 -19.77 12.77
C MET A 1 -25.21 -19.71 11.27
N TYR A 2 -26.26 -19.08 10.74
CA TYR A 2 -26.46 -18.89 9.31
C TYR A 2 -26.21 -17.43 8.98
N ALA A 3 -25.47 -17.16 7.90
CA ALA A 3 -25.21 -15.81 7.40
C ALA A 3 -25.31 -15.82 5.87
N ARG A 4 -25.73 -14.70 5.28
CA ARG A 4 -25.79 -14.55 3.81
C ARG A 4 -24.39 -14.33 3.23
N THR A 5 -23.52 -13.69 3.99
CA THR A 5 -22.11 -13.46 3.60
C THR A 5 -21.18 -13.75 4.77
N VAL A 6 -19.96 -14.17 4.44
CA VAL A 6 -18.87 -14.42 5.40
C VAL A 6 -17.59 -13.78 4.84
N ILE A 7 -16.85 -13.09 5.68
CA ILE A 7 -15.55 -12.50 5.33
C ILE A 7 -14.48 -13.14 6.18
N ILE A 8 -13.47 -13.77 5.57
CA ILE A 8 -12.33 -14.39 6.25
C ILE A 8 -11.18 -13.38 6.28
N THR A 9 -10.73 -13.03 7.51
CA THR A 9 -9.65 -12.07 7.78
C THR A 9 -8.65 -12.62 8.78
N ALA A 10 -8.31 -13.90 8.67
CA ALA A 10 -7.63 -14.67 9.71
C ALA A 10 -6.13 -14.35 9.89
N GLY A 11 -5.54 -13.45 9.09
CA GLY A 11 -4.13 -13.05 9.24
C GLY A 11 -3.18 -14.25 9.17
N THR A 12 -2.33 -14.41 10.19
CA THR A 12 -1.34 -15.50 10.31
C THR A 12 -1.83 -16.68 11.16
N PHE A 13 -3.13 -16.74 11.48
CA PHE A 13 -3.63 -17.70 12.46
C PHE A 13 -3.95 -19.08 11.91
N LEU A 14 -4.21 -19.20 10.60
CA LEU A 14 -4.58 -20.50 9.99
C LEU A 14 -3.37 -21.44 9.95
N ASN A 15 -3.43 -22.51 10.71
CA ASN A 15 -2.33 -23.44 10.92
C ASN A 15 -1.00 -22.72 11.22
N GLY A 16 -1.08 -21.63 11.98
CA GLY A 16 0.05 -20.77 12.33
C GLY A 16 1.10 -21.54 13.11
N LEU A 17 2.37 -21.46 12.65
CA LEU A 17 3.51 -22.12 13.27
C LEU A 17 4.67 -21.14 13.38
N MET A 18 4.98 -20.73 14.62
CA MET A 18 6.10 -19.82 14.92
C MET A 18 7.40 -20.60 15.08
N HIS A 19 8.50 -20.04 14.56
CA HIS A 19 9.84 -20.60 14.60
C HIS A 19 10.80 -19.63 15.32
N ILE A 20 11.48 -20.10 16.35
CA ILE A 20 12.53 -19.39 17.10
C ILE A 20 13.72 -20.34 17.22
N GLY A 21 14.72 -20.20 16.36
CA GLY A 21 15.72 -21.22 16.18
C GLY A 21 15.07 -22.57 15.84
N LYS A 22 15.51 -23.63 16.51
CA LYS A 22 14.97 -24.99 16.34
C LYS A 22 13.59 -25.21 17.00
N LYS A 23 13.13 -24.25 17.83
CA LYS A 23 11.83 -24.39 18.53
C LYS A 23 10.68 -24.00 17.59
N GLN A 24 9.65 -24.83 17.63
CA GLN A 24 8.39 -24.60 16.91
C GLN A 24 7.25 -24.45 17.93
N VAL A 25 6.44 -23.44 17.78
CA VAL A 25 5.29 -23.17 18.64
C VAL A 25 4.07 -22.93 17.77
N ALA A 26 3.03 -23.74 17.93
CA ALA A 26 1.75 -23.50 17.27
C ALA A 26 1.11 -22.22 17.82
N GLY A 27 0.80 -21.28 16.94
CA GLY A 27 0.20 -20.00 17.31
C GLY A 27 0.12 -19.07 16.11
N GLY A 28 -0.86 -18.19 16.08
CA GLY A 28 -0.97 -17.15 15.06
C GLY A 28 -0.08 -15.94 15.37
N ARG A 29 0.10 -15.68 16.66
CA ARG A 29 1.00 -14.67 17.23
C ARG A 29 1.46 -15.17 18.60
N ILE A 30 2.55 -14.61 19.15
CA ILE A 30 3.05 -15.00 20.47
C ILE A 30 1.92 -14.87 21.52
N SER A 31 1.73 -15.91 22.33
CA SER A 31 0.67 -16.05 23.33
C SER A 31 -0.77 -16.16 22.78
N GLU A 32 -0.95 -16.29 21.45
CA GLU A 32 -2.27 -16.48 20.85
C GLU A 32 -2.30 -17.78 20.02
N PRO A 33 -3.30 -18.68 20.29
CA PRO A 33 -3.34 -19.99 19.67
C PRO A 33 -3.58 -19.92 18.16
N ALA A 34 -3.08 -20.89 17.42
CA ALA A 34 -3.40 -21.10 16.01
C ALA A 34 -4.83 -21.64 15.85
N VAL A 35 -5.41 -21.41 14.67
CA VAL A 35 -6.68 -22.01 14.25
C VAL A 35 -6.38 -23.24 13.39
N HIS A 36 -6.74 -24.39 13.87
CA HIS A 36 -6.56 -25.69 13.17
C HIS A 36 -7.85 -26.13 12.49
N ASN A 37 -7.76 -26.99 11.49
CA ASN A 37 -8.86 -27.62 10.74
C ASN A 37 -9.75 -26.64 9.94
N PHE A 38 -9.52 -25.33 10.00
CA PHE A 38 -10.31 -24.38 9.24
C PHE A 38 -9.96 -24.44 7.74
N SER A 39 -8.66 -24.45 7.41
CA SER A 39 -8.18 -24.54 6.03
C SER A 39 -8.65 -25.83 5.34
N GLU A 40 -8.66 -26.95 6.05
CA GLU A 40 -9.17 -28.23 5.52
C GLU A 40 -10.69 -28.14 5.22
N SER A 41 -11.44 -27.43 6.07
CA SER A 41 -12.87 -27.23 5.83
C SER A 41 -13.12 -26.36 4.58
N ILE A 42 -12.30 -25.34 4.36
CA ILE A 42 -12.36 -24.51 3.16
C ILE A 42 -11.91 -25.27 1.90
N THR A 43 -10.88 -26.12 2.03
CA THR A 43 -10.40 -26.97 0.93
C THR A 43 -11.48 -27.96 0.47
N ARG A 44 -12.30 -28.50 1.38
CA ARG A 44 -13.44 -29.37 1.02
C ARG A 44 -14.50 -28.66 0.18
N LEU A 45 -14.54 -27.34 0.18
CA LEU A 45 -15.40 -26.53 -0.69
C LEU A 45 -14.77 -26.30 -2.08
N GLY A 46 -13.58 -26.82 -2.35
CA GLY A 46 -12.87 -26.71 -3.62
C GLY A 46 -11.89 -25.53 -3.70
N ILE A 47 -11.68 -24.80 -2.60
CA ILE A 47 -10.75 -23.66 -2.56
C ILE A 47 -9.33 -24.15 -2.28
N THR A 48 -8.39 -23.74 -3.12
CA THR A 48 -6.96 -24.09 -3.01
C THR A 48 -6.30 -23.30 -1.89
N VAL A 49 -5.54 -24.01 -1.05
CA VAL A 49 -4.75 -23.50 0.07
C VAL A 49 -3.28 -23.72 -0.21
N ALA A 50 -2.44 -22.77 0.19
CA ALA A 50 -0.98 -22.91 0.19
C ALA A 50 -0.40 -22.25 1.46
N ARG A 51 0.93 -22.28 1.62
CA ARG A 51 1.60 -21.72 2.79
C ARG A 51 2.55 -20.60 2.42
N MET A 52 2.56 -19.56 3.24
CA MET A 52 3.52 -18.47 3.21
C MET A 52 4.17 -18.29 4.58
N LYS A 53 5.27 -17.57 4.61
CA LYS A 53 5.90 -17.15 5.86
C LYS A 53 6.02 -15.63 5.93
N THR A 54 5.99 -15.11 7.15
CA THR A 54 6.42 -13.75 7.48
C THR A 54 7.27 -13.79 8.74
N GLY A 55 7.63 -12.64 9.29
CA GLY A 55 8.40 -12.55 10.52
C GLY A 55 8.09 -11.28 11.28
N THR A 56 8.55 -11.24 12.51
CA THR A 56 8.45 -10.07 13.38
C THR A 56 9.75 -9.89 14.15
N PRO A 57 10.18 -8.65 14.44
CA PRO A 57 11.34 -8.39 15.27
C PRO A 57 11.03 -8.52 16.76
N VAL A 58 12.06 -8.40 17.56
CA VAL A 58 11.98 -8.34 19.02
C VAL A 58 11.18 -7.13 19.51
N ARG A 59 10.62 -7.26 20.71
CA ARG A 59 10.04 -6.15 21.49
C ARG A 59 10.99 -5.81 22.62
N ILE A 60 11.41 -4.57 22.72
CA ILE A 60 12.44 -4.07 23.66
C ILE A 60 11.77 -3.20 24.73
N ASP A 61 12.27 -3.29 25.97
CA ASP A 61 11.87 -2.39 27.05
C ASP A 61 12.52 -1.01 26.84
N LYS A 62 11.73 0.02 26.59
CA LYS A 62 12.15 1.42 26.43
C LYS A 62 13.11 1.88 27.52
N ARG A 63 12.94 1.43 28.77
CA ARG A 63 13.71 1.84 29.94
C ARG A 63 15.16 1.28 29.93
N SER A 64 15.44 0.33 29.05
CA SER A 64 16.77 -0.30 28.88
C SER A 64 17.49 0.15 27.62
N VAL A 65 17.00 1.19 26.96
CA VAL A 65 17.58 1.76 25.73
C VAL A 65 18.44 2.95 26.09
N HIS A 66 19.62 3.03 25.49
CA HIS A 66 20.53 4.16 25.55
C HIS A 66 20.24 5.14 24.40
N PHE A 67 19.30 6.05 24.63
CA PHE A 67 18.84 6.99 23.61
C PHE A 67 19.92 7.99 23.17
N GLU A 68 20.93 8.21 24.00
CA GLU A 68 22.11 9.02 23.66
C GLU A 68 22.92 8.48 22.47
N ASP A 69 22.79 7.19 22.16
CA ASP A 69 23.44 6.51 21.04
C ASP A 69 22.50 6.36 19.83
N THR A 70 21.42 7.13 19.77
CA THR A 70 20.41 7.10 18.70
C THR A 70 20.17 8.48 18.11
N GLU A 71 19.58 8.53 16.91
CA GLU A 71 19.09 9.76 16.30
C GLU A 71 17.57 9.79 16.38
N GLU A 72 17.02 10.82 17.04
CA GLU A 72 15.58 11.00 17.15
C GLU A 72 14.98 11.47 15.83
N GLN A 73 13.91 10.78 15.40
CA GLN A 73 13.11 11.14 14.25
C GLN A 73 11.74 11.65 14.75
N PRO A 74 11.54 12.96 14.86
CA PRO A 74 10.29 13.53 15.31
C PRO A 74 9.17 13.26 14.30
N GLY A 75 7.93 13.19 14.78
CA GLY A 75 6.77 13.16 13.90
C GLY A 75 6.59 14.47 13.13
N GLU A 76 5.80 14.43 12.06
CA GLU A 76 5.42 15.63 11.32
C GLU A 76 4.54 16.55 12.18
N CYS A 77 4.90 17.85 12.23
CA CYS A 77 4.20 18.88 13.02
C CYS A 77 3.38 19.85 12.19
N ASP A 78 3.41 19.72 10.86
CA ASP A 78 2.68 20.57 9.94
C ASP A 78 1.20 20.11 9.75
N TYR A 79 0.50 20.68 8.76
CA TYR A 79 -0.90 20.36 8.49
C TYR A 79 -1.12 18.99 7.84
N HIS A 80 -0.10 18.30 7.38
CA HIS A 80 -0.23 16.99 6.74
C HIS A 80 -0.73 15.95 7.75
N GLN A 81 -1.72 15.18 7.33
CA GLN A 81 -2.28 14.06 8.10
C GLN A 81 -2.89 13.03 7.18
N PHE A 82 -3.12 11.82 7.68
CA PHE A 82 -3.69 10.72 6.88
C PHE A 82 -5.14 10.95 6.46
N SER A 83 -5.90 11.78 7.17
CA SER A 83 -7.30 12.07 6.86
C SER A 83 -7.46 13.45 6.23
N PHE A 84 -8.19 13.54 5.11
CA PHE A 84 -8.65 14.82 4.53
C PHE A 84 -9.84 15.41 5.27
N PHE A 85 -10.42 14.70 6.24
CA PHE A 85 -11.61 15.10 6.98
C PHE A 85 -11.33 15.15 8.48
N GLY A 86 -11.93 16.14 9.14
CA GLY A 86 -11.86 16.32 10.59
C GLY A 86 -10.90 17.41 11.06
N ALA A 87 -10.91 17.59 12.37
CA ALA A 87 -10.08 18.57 13.06
C ALA A 87 -8.61 18.16 13.13
N GLN A 88 -7.78 19.09 13.61
CA GLN A 88 -6.37 18.84 13.87
C GLN A 88 -6.12 17.61 14.76
N ARG A 89 -4.90 17.08 14.68
CA ARG A 89 -4.42 15.94 15.47
C ARG A 89 -4.73 16.11 16.95
N SER A 90 -5.37 15.13 17.53
CA SER A 90 -5.70 15.10 18.97
C SER A 90 -4.70 14.28 19.79
N LEU A 91 -3.88 13.45 19.14
CA LEU A 91 -2.91 12.59 19.82
C LEU A 91 -1.52 13.23 19.81
N PRO A 92 -0.74 13.06 20.90
CA PRO A 92 0.65 13.48 20.94
C PRO A 92 1.44 12.75 19.86
N GLN A 93 2.35 13.47 19.19
CA GLN A 93 3.30 12.85 18.28
C GLN A 93 4.39 12.16 19.10
N LEU A 94 4.62 10.88 18.81
CA LEU A 94 5.72 10.13 19.40
C LEU A 94 6.83 10.00 18.35
N PRO A 95 8.08 10.30 18.70
CA PRO A 95 9.20 10.10 17.80
C PRO A 95 9.53 8.61 17.66
N CYS A 96 10.21 8.28 16.57
CA CYS A 96 11.01 7.07 16.43
C CYS A 96 12.48 7.40 16.63
N TRP A 97 13.31 6.39 16.80
CA TRP A 97 14.78 6.57 16.93
C TRP A 97 15.46 5.68 15.91
N THR A 98 16.49 6.22 15.24
CA THR A 98 17.25 5.50 14.24
C THR A 98 18.67 5.23 14.71
N PHE A 99 19.20 4.09 14.35
CA PHE A 99 20.57 3.65 14.52
C PHE A 99 20.86 2.50 13.57
N ASN A 100 22.07 1.95 13.60
CA ASN A 100 22.48 0.92 12.66
C ASN A 100 23.00 -0.33 13.37
N THR A 101 22.95 -1.48 12.70
CA THR A 101 23.77 -2.64 13.05
C THR A 101 25.25 -2.33 12.77
N ASN A 102 26.13 -3.15 13.30
CA ASN A 102 27.59 -3.07 13.08
C ASN A 102 28.14 -4.45 12.73
N GLU A 103 29.43 -4.54 12.45
CA GLU A 103 30.08 -5.78 12.04
C GLU A 103 30.04 -6.86 13.15
N GLU A 104 30.12 -6.49 14.44
CA GLU A 104 30.04 -7.45 15.54
C GLU A 104 28.66 -8.15 15.59
N VAL A 105 27.58 -7.39 15.31
CA VAL A 105 26.23 -7.93 15.15
C VAL A 105 26.19 -8.92 13.98
N HIS A 106 26.78 -8.51 12.84
CA HIS A 106 26.77 -9.31 11.63
C HIS A 106 27.57 -10.61 11.82
N GLU A 107 28.72 -10.56 12.48
CA GLU A 107 29.54 -11.73 12.79
C GLU A 107 28.79 -12.70 13.69
N THR A 108 28.16 -12.23 14.77
CA THR A 108 27.35 -13.07 15.66
C THR A 108 26.27 -13.81 14.89
N LEU A 109 25.51 -13.08 14.02
CA LEU A 109 24.44 -13.69 13.23
C LEU A 109 24.95 -14.64 12.13
N ARG A 110 26.07 -14.30 11.44
CA ARG A 110 26.68 -15.15 10.42
C ARG A 110 27.17 -16.48 11.00
N ASN A 111 27.81 -16.43 12.17
CA ASN A 111 28.32 -17.63 12.86
C ASN A 111 27.19 -18.58 13.29
N SER A 112 25.98 -18.05 13.47
CA SER A 112 24.80 -18.80 13.90
C SER A 112 23.82 -19.13 12.77
N LEU A 113 24.13 -18.86 11.49
CA LEU A 113 23.20 -19.06 10.36
C LEU A 113 22.65 -20.49 10.26
N SER A 114 23.44 -21.51 10.62
CA SER A 114 23.01 -22.92 10.63
C SER A 114 21.92 -23.21 11.68
N GLU A 115 21.70 -22.31 12.63
CA GLU A 115 20.66 -22.42 13.65
C GLU A 115 19.36 -21.70 13.24
N SER A 116 19.40 -20.91 12.18
CA SER A 116 18.21 -20.24 11.65
C SER A 116 17.32 -21.23 10.92
N PRO A 117 16.02 -21.27 11.24
CA PRO A 117 15.04 -22.12 10.55
C PRO A 117 14.90 -21.80 9.05
N LEU A 118 15.35 -20.61 8.62
CA LEU A 118 15.37 -20.20 7.22
C LEU A 118 16.48 -20.88 6.42
N PHE A 119 17.59 -21.25 7.08
CA PHE A 119 18.79 -21.78 6.43
C PHE A 119 19.06 -23.25 6.77
N ASN A 120 18.43 -23.80 7.81
CA ASN A 120 18.56 -25.21 8.17
C ASN A 120 17.54 -26.16 7.50
N GLY A 121 16.67 -25.60 6.61
CA GLY A 121 15.64 -26.39 5.89
C GLY A 121 14.33 -26.60 6.65
N GLN A 122 14.18 -26.05 7.84
CA GLN A 122 12.97 -26.19 8.67
C GLN A 122 11.78 -25.41 8.07
N ILE A 123 12.02 -24.21 7.53
CA ILE A 123 11.05 -23.39 6.80
C ILE A 123 11.26 -23.61 5.30
N GLN A 124 10.20 -24.04 4.61
CA GLN A 124 10.21 -24.25 3.16
C GLN A 124 9.30 -23.27 2.41
N SER A 125 8.42 -22.57 3.12
CA SER A 125 7.49 -21.62 2.53
C SER A 125 8.18 -20.31 2.14
N THR A 126 7.66 -19.66 1.09
CA THR A 126 8.20 -18.40 0.57
C THR A 126 7.92 -17.24 1.52
N GLY A 127 8.94 -16.44 1.80
CA GLY A 127 8.86 -15.24 2.62
C GLY A 127 8.85 -13.94 1.82
N PRO A 128 8.57 -12.80 2.47
CA PRO A 128 8.50 -11.52 1.79
C PRO A 128 9.88 -11.05 1.31
N ARG A 129 9.94 -10.65 0.05
CA ARG A 129 11.15 -10.15 -0.60
C ARG A 129 11.61 -8.79 -0.05
N TYR A 130 10.66 -7.92 0.26
CA TYR A 130 10.92 -6.52 0.60
C TYR A 130 11.01 -6.24 2.10
N CYS A 131 10.74 -7.22 2.94
CA CYS A 131 10.98 -7.17 4.39
C CYS A 131 11.68 -8.46 4.83
N PRO A 132 12.91 -8.72 4.34
CA PRO A 132 13.65 -9.91 4.73
C PRO A 132 14.06 -9.81 6.19
N SER A 133 14.25 -10.96 6.83
CA SER A 133 14.86 -11.03 8.15
C SER A 133 16.29 -10.48 8.11
N ILE A 134 16.85 -10.12 9.27
CA ILE A 134 18.21 -9.60 9.35
C ILE A 134 19.22 -10.62 8.84
N GLU A 135 19.06 -11.89 9.17
CA GLU A 135 19.92 -12.97 8.66
C GLU A 135 19.84 -13.11 7.14
N THR A 136 18.66 -12.92 6.52
CA THR A 136 18.51 -12.91 5.06
C THR A 136 19.21 -11.69 4.43
N LYS A 137 19.15 -10.52 5.07
CA LYS A 137 19.87 -9.33 4.61
C LYS A 137 21.37 -9.56 4.57
N LEU A 138 21.94 -10.23 5.58
CA LEU A 138 23.35 -10.52 5.67
C LEU A 138 23.84 -11.48 4.57
N VAL A 139 23.01 -12.43 4.19
CA VAL A 139 23.31 -13.35 3.09
C VAL A 139 23.16 -12.68 1.72
N THR A 140 22.12 -11.85 1.56
CA THR A 140 21.82 -11.20 0.27
C THR A 140 22.77 -10.03 -0.01
N PHE A 141 23.22 -9.32 1.03
CA PHE A 141 24.09 -8.15 0.93
C PHE A 141 25.35 -8.30 1.82
N PRO A 142 26.22 -9.27 1.54
CA PRO A 142 27.35 -9.64 2.41
C PRO A 142 28.37 -8.51 2.60
N ASP A 143 28.49 -7.60 1.63
CA ASP A 143 29.45 -6.50 1.64
C ASP A 143 28.97 -5.28 2.45
N LYS A 144 27.71 -5.27 2.88
CA LYS A 144 27.19 -4.18 3.71
C LYS A 144 27.65 -4.32 5.14
N GLN A 145 28.34 -3.30 5.64
CA GLN A 145 28.86 -3.23 7.00
C GLN A 145 27.81 -2.85 8.04
N SER A 146 26.67 -2.31 7.61
CA SER A 146 25.58 -1.90 8.51
C SER A 146 24.20 -1.94 7.82
N HIS A 147 23.16 -2.15 8.61
CA HIS A 147 21.76 -2.05 8.19
C HIS A 147 21.02 -1.09 9.11
N PRO A 148 20.21 -0.18 8.56
CA PRO A 148 19.41 0.76 9.36
C PRO A 148 18.34 0.03 10.16
N LEU A 149 18.17 0.49 11.40
CA LEU A 149 17.15 0.05 12.33
C LEU A 149 16.34 1.24 12.82
N PHE A 150 15.04 0.99 13.11
CA PHE A 150 14.14 1.98 13.68
C PHE A 150 13.57 1.41 14.97
N LEU A 151 13.63 2.18 16.03
CA LEU A 151 13.01 1.84 17.30
C LEU A 151 11.72 2.65 17.43
N GLU A 152 10.59 1.95 17.39
CA GLU A 152 9.25 2.53 17.27
C GLU A 152 8.42 2.22 18.53
N PRO A 153 7.73 3.22 19.14
CA PRO A 153 6.81 2.94 20.25
C PRO A 153 5.63 2.06 19.80
N GLU A 154 5.36 0.99 20.52
CA GLU A 154 4.15 0.15 20.27
C GLU A 154 2.85 0.88 20.69
N GLY A 155 2.95 1.92 21.48
CA GLY A 155 1.81 2.73 21.90
C GLY A 155 2.17 3.78 22.94
N VAL A 156 1.21 4.67 23.23
CA VAL A 156 1.39 5.82 24.13
C VAL A 156 1.63 5.40 25.59
N ASN A 157 0.96 4.34 26.03
CA ASN A 157 0.92 3.92 27.45
C ASN A 157 1.70 2.62 27.72
N THR A 158 2.67 2.28 26.86
CA THR A 158 3.50 1.08 27.02
C THR A 158 4.97 1.42 26.96
N ASN A 159 5.80 0.58 27.61
CA ASN A 159 7.25 0.62 27.48
C ASN A 159 7.76 -0.34 26.37
N GLU A 160 6.86 -1.01 25.65
CA GLU A 160 7.25 -1.88 24.54
C GLU A 160 7.66 -1.05 23.32
N MET A 161 8.83 -1.34 22.77
CA MET A 161 9.38 -0.74 21.57
C MET A 161 9.56 -1.83 20.51
N TYR A 162 9.15 -1.53 19.29
CA TYR A 162 9.29 -2.39 18.11
C TYR A 162 10.62 -2.10 17.42
N LEU A 163 11.50 -3.10 17.28
CA LEU A 163 12.78 -2.95 16.61
C LEU A 163 12.66 -3.22 15.12
N ASN A 164 12.11 -2.27 14.37
CA ASN A 164 11.94 -2.38 12.93
C ASN A 164 13.30 -2.52 12.22
N GLY A 165 13.36 -3.42 11.24
CA GLY A 165 14.59 -3.74 10.51
C GLY A 165 15.37 -4.94 11.06
N PHE A 166 15.09 -5.39 12.30
CA PHE A 166 15.71 -6.54 12.96
C PHE A 166 14.75 -7.73 13.12
N SER A 167 13.91 -8.00 12.11
CA SER A 167 13.12 -9.23 12.11
C SER A 167 14.07 -10.44 12.06
N SER A 168 13.92 -11.39 12.96
CA SER A 168 14.82 -12.54 13.08
C SER A 168 14.06 -13.78 13.53
N SER A 169 14.51 -14.94 13.06
CA SER A 169 14.06 -16.25 13.54
C SER A 169 15.18 -17.04 14.25
N MET A 170 16.30 -16.41 14.51
CA MET A 170 17.41 -16.99 15.26
C MET A 170 16.98 -17.49 16.64
N PRO A 171 17.74 -18.40 17.28
CA PRO A 171 17.56 -18.72 18.69
C PRO A 171 17.55 -17.50 19.58
N TRP A 172 16.83 -17.57 20.69
CA TRP A 172 16.69 -16.46 21.64
C TRP A 172 18.01 -15.86 22.11
N ASP A 173 18.94 -16.72 22.51
CA ASP A 173 20.28 -16.36 22.98
C ASP A 173 21.10 -15.64 21.91
N VAL A 174 21.04 -16.09 20.68
CA VAL A 174 21.69 -15.44 19.52
C VAL A 174 21.07 -14.05 19.25
N GLN A 175 19.74 -13.93 19.32
CA GLN A 175 19.07 -12.64 19.15
C GLN A 175 19.52 -11.64 20.25
N LEU A 176 19.56 -12.09 21.50
CA LEU A 176 19.98 -11.27 22.63
C LEU A 176 21.43 -10.85 22.51
N GLU A 177 22.33 -11.79 22.22
CA GLU A 177 23.75 -11.51 22.02
C GLU A 177 23.98 -10.48 20.90
N ALA A 178 23.36 -10.69 19.75
CA ALA A 178 23.47 -9.78 18.61
C ALA A 178 22.96 -8.37 18.93
N ILE A 179 21.84 -8.25 19.62
CA ILE A 179 21.25 -6.97 20.02
C ILE A 179 22.14 -6.23 21.00
N HIS A 180 22.77 -6.92 21.96
CA HIS A 180 23.69 -6.32 22.92
C HIS A 180 24.98 -5.79 22.30
N LYS A 181 25.32 -6.18 21.05
CA LYS A 181 26.44 -5.59 20.29
C LYS A 181 26.09 -4.22 19.68
N ILE A 182 24.83 -3.80 19.71
CA ILE A 182 24.41 -2.47 19.26
C ILE A 182 24.59 -1.49 20.43
N PRO A 183 25.36 -0.40 20.29
CA PRO A 183 25.63 0.54 21.40
C PRO A 183 24.35 1.01 22.12
N ALA A 184 23.34 1.43 21.37
CA ALA A 184 22.06 1.88 21.91
C ALA A 184 21.29 0.78 22.69
N LEU A 185 21.61 -0.48 22.47
CA LEU A 185 20.88 -1.65 22.99
C LEU A 185 21.77 -2.58 23.85
N ARG A 186 22.94 -2.13 24.28
CA ARG A 186 23.92 -2.92 25.05
C ARG A 186 23.40 -3.53 26.35
N ASP A 187 22.37 -2.90 26.95
CA ASP A 187 21.70 -3.37 28.16
C ASP A 187 20.22 -3.71 27.92
N ALA A 188 19.82 -3.89 26.65
CA ALA A 188 18.43 -4.05 26.25
C ALA A 188 17.77 -5.27 26.90
N LYS A 189 16.61 -5.05 27.47
CA LYS A 189 15.70 -6.11 27.96
C LYS A 189 14.65 -6.39 26.90
N ILE A 190 14.48 -7.66 26.57
CA ILE A 190 13.54 -8.08 25.53
C ILE A 190 12.27 -8.61 26.19
N TYR A 191 11.11 -8.03 25.86
CA TYR A 191 9.80 -8.53 26.25
C TYR A 191 9.38 -9.77 25.45
N ARG A 192 9.65 -9.75 24.14
CA ARG A 192 9.26 -10.82 23.20
C ARG A 192 10.36 -11.02 22.18
N PRO A 193 10.74 -12.28 21.88
CA PRO A 193 11.70 -12.55 20.82
C PRO A 193 11.13 -12.23 19.43
N GLY A 194 12.01 -12.03 18.46
CA GLY A 194 11.66 -12.15 17.07
C GLY A 194 11.35 -13.61 16.71
N TYR A 195 10.52 -13.81 15.70
CA TYR A 195 10.22 -15.14 15.16
C TYR A 195 9.81 -15.07 13.70
N ALA A 196 10.02 -16.15 12.97
CA ALA A 196 9.33 -16.39 11.71
C ALA A 196 8.02 -17.12 11.99
N ILE A 197 7.00 -16.88 11.18
CA ILE A 197 5.73 -17.61 11.26
C ILE A 197 5.32 -18.09 9.88
N GLU A 198 4.99 -19.39 9.78
CA GLU A 198 4.34 -20.00 8.63
C GLU A 198 2.84 -20.05 8.89
N TYR A 199 2.04 -19.77 7.87
CA TYR A 199 0.57 -19.76 7.94
C TYR A 199 -0.05 -20.12 6.60
N ASP A 200 -1.30 -20.56 6.62
CA ASP A 200 -2.04 -20.88 5.40
C ASP A 200 -2.60 -19.59 4.77
N TYR A 201 -2.55 -19.52 3.45
CA TYR A 201 -3.21 -18.52 2.65
C TYR A 201 -3.97 -19.18 1.50
N PHE A 202 -4.91 -18.45 0.90
CA PHE A 202 -5.71 -18.89 -0.24
C PHE A 202 -5.25 -18.15 -1.50
N ASP A 203 -5.06 -18.90 -2.61
CA ASP A 203 -4.65 -18.29 -3.87
C ASP A 203 -5.68 -17.23 -4.30
N PRO A 204 -5.30 -15.93 -4.37
CA PRO A 204 -6.23 -14.86 -4.64
C PRO A 204 -6.77 -14.87 -6.07
N THR A 205 -6.20 -15.64 -6.99
CA THR A 205 -6.76 -15.82 -8.35
C THR A 205 -8.11 -16.55 -8.35
N GLN A 206 -8.47 -17.19 -7.23
CA GLN A 206 -9.79 -17.80 -6.99
C GLN A 206 -10.87 -16.77 -6.60
N LEU A 207 -10.50 -15.48 -6.50
CA LEU A 207 -11.40 -14.40 -6.13
C LEU A 207 -11.82 -13.58 -7.36
N LYS A 208 -13.05 -13.09 -7.31
CA LYS A 208 -13.53 -12.03 -8.20
C LYS A 208 -12.87 -10.69 -7.82
N PRO A 209 -12.90 -9.66 -8.69
CA PRO A 209 -12.44 -8.31 -8.33
C PRO A 209 -13.18 -7.68 -7.14
N SER A 210 -14.32 -8.24 -6.74
CA SER A 210 -15.07 -7.88 -5.53
C SER A 210 -14.49 -8.49 -4.25
N LEU A 211 -13.46 -9.34 -4.33
CA LEU A 211 -12.90 -10.21 -3.29
C LEU A 211 -13.86 -11.33 -2.83
N GLU A 212 -14.96 -11.56 -3.53
CA GLU A 212 -15.80 -12.74 -3.37
C GLU A 212 -15.15 -13.95 -4.04
N SER A 213 -15.29 -15.13 -3.43
CA SER A 213 -14.88 -16.40 -4.04
C SER A 213 -15.60 -16.64 -5.37
N LYS A 214 -14.87 -17.12 -6.38
CA LYS A 214 -15.44 -17.65 -7.65
C LYS A 214 -16.16 -18.98 -7.45
N ILE A 215 -15.83 -19.70 -6.34
CA ILE A 215 -16.27 -21.08 -6.08
C ILE A 215 -17.46 -21.12 -5.13
N VAL A 216 -17.45 -20.28 -4.08
CA VAL A 216 -18.48 -20.25 -3.03
C VAL A 216 -19.10 -18.86 -3.00
N GLU A 217 -20.39 -18.77 -3.34
CA GLU A 217 -21.15 -17.52 -3.30
C GLU A 217 -21.25 -16.98 -1.87
N GLY A 218 -21.10 -15.66 -1.71
CA GLY A 218 -21.18 -14.98 -0.42
C GLY A 218 -19.97 -15.15 0.50
N LEU A 219 -18.93 -15.86 0.04
CA LEU A 219 -17.68 -16.03 0.78
C LEU A 219 -16.62 -15.06 0.27
N PHE A 220 -16.08 -14.22 1.17
CA PHE A 220 -15.07 -13.21 0.88
C PHE A 220 -13.79 -13.47 1.66
N PHE A 221 -12.66 -13.06 1.09
CA PHE A 221 -11.35 -13.14 1.74
C PHE A 221 -10.66 -11.77 1.70
N ALA A 222 -10.03 -11.37 2.80
CA ALA A 222 -9.33 -10.09 2.86
C ALA A 222 -8.10 -10.12 3.76
N GLY A 223 -7.08 -9.41 3.35
CA GLY A 223 -5.84 -9.25 4.10
C GLY A 223 -4.84 -10.37 3.82
N GLN A 224 -4.09 -10.75 4.84
CA GLN A 224 -2.94 -11.63 4.72
C GLN A 224 -3.29 -13.05 4.21
N VAL A 225 -4.51 -13.49 4.42
CA VAL A 225 -5.04 -14.76 3.87
C VAL A 225 -5.09 -14.80 2.35
N ASN A 226 -4.96 -13.66 1.67
CA ASN A 226 -4.83 -13.54 0.21
C ASN A 226 -3.36 -13.45 -0.25
N GLY A 227 -2.40 -13.80 0.61
CA GLY A 227 -0.98 -13.76 0.28
C GLY A 227 -0.37 -12.35 0.25
N THR A 228 -0.92 -11.40 0.99
CA THR A 228 -0.33 -10.07 1.16
C THR A 228 0.36 -9.92 2.51
N THR A 229 1.32 -8.99 2.61
CA THR A 229 1.90 -8.57 3.89
C THR A 229 1.89 -7.05 3.96
N GLY A 230 1.26 -6.49 4.98
CA GLY A 230 1.17 -5.06 5.26
C GLY A 230 -0.20 -4.66 5.77
N TYR A 231 -0.22 -3.68 6.67
CA TYR A 231 -1.46 -3.17 7.26
C TYR A 231 -2.34 -2.48 6.22
N GLU A 232 -1.71 -1.74 5.31
CA GLU A 232 -2.38 -0.98 4.25
C GLU A 232 -3.08 -1.90 3.27
N GLU A 233 -2.41 -2.98 2.85
CA GLU A 233 -2.98 -4.00 1.97
C GLU A 233 -4.18 -4.69 2.64
N ALA A 234 -4.04 -5.04 3.92
CA ALA A 234 -5.12 -5.68 4.68
C ALA A 234 -6.31 -4.73 4.87
N GLY A 235 -6.05 -3.46 5.21
CA GLY A 235 -7.08 -2.43 5.37
C GLY A 235 -7.85 -2.17 4.09
N GLY A 236 -7.15 -2.03 2.96
CA GLY A 236 -7.76 -1.83 1.64
C GLY A 236 -8.66 -3.01 1.22
N GLN A 237 -8.15 -4.23 1.36
CA GLN A 237 -8.92 -5.44 1.06
C GLN A 237 -10.13 -5.59 1.98
N GLY A 238 -9.93 -5.39 3.30
CA GLY A 238 -11.00 -5.50 4.29
C GLY A 238 -12.14 -4.52 4.02
N MET A 239 -11.81 -3.28 3.61
CA MET A 239 -12.79 -2.27 3.23
C MET A 239 -13.60 -2.73 2.01
N VAL A 240 -12.93 -3.17 0.93
CA VAL A 240 -13.63 -3.60 -0.30
C VAL A 240 -14.47 -4.85 -0.07
N ALA A 241 -13.95 -5.86 0.65
CA ALA A 241 -14.69 -7.06 1.00
C ALA A 241 -15.92 -6.73 1.86
N GLY A 242 -15.78 -5.84 2.86
CA GLY A 242 -16.88 -5.41 3.71
C GLY A 242 -17.98 -4.68 2.95
N ILE A 243 -17.61 -3.73 2.07
CA ILE A 243 -18.56 -3.03 1.20
C ILE A 243 -19.29 -4.03 0.31
N ASN A 244 -18.58 -4.94 -0.34
CA ASN A 244 -19.18 -5.89 -1.29
C ASN A 244 -20.04 -6.94 -0.60
N ALA A 245 -19.67 -7.42 0.58
CA ALA A 245 -20.51 -8.29 1.38
C ALA A 245 -21.84 -7.62 1.77
N ALA A 246 -21.79 -6.35 2.21
CA ALA A 246 -22.99 -5.58 2.51
C ALA A 246 -23.86 -5.34 1.27
N ARG A 247 -23.24 -5.02 0.12
CA ARG A 247 -23.95 -4.82 -1.15
C ARG A 247 -24.63 -6.09 -1.64
N LEU A 248 -23.97 -7.25 -1.49
CA LEU A 248 -24.58 -8.54 -1.81
C LEU A 248 -25.79 -8.82 -0.91
N CYS A 249 -25.71 -8.48 0.39
CA CYS A 249 -26.84 -8.62 1.31
C CYS A 249 -28.04 -7.76 0.92
N THR A 250 -27.86 -6.70 0.17
CA THR A 250 -28.90 -5.75 -0.28
C THR A 250 -29.18 -5.84 -1.78
N ASP A 251 -28.72 -6.91 -2.44
CA ASP A 251 -28.91 -7.19 -3.88
C ASP A 251 -28.40 -6.07 -4.81
N ASN A 252 -27.39 -5.34 -4.37
CA ASN A 252 -26.74 -4.28 -5.15
C ASN A 252 -25.52 -4.81 -5.93
N GLN A 253 -25.21 -4.16 -7.06
CA GLN A 253 -24.01 -4.48 -7.86
C GLN A 253 -22.73 -4.30 -7.04
N PRO A 254 -21.73 -5.18 -7.19
CA PRO A 254 -20.49 -5.07 -6.45
C PRO A 254 -19.72 -3.79 -6.80
N LEU A 255 -18.97 -3.28 -5.82
CA LEU A 255 -17.94 -2.28 -6.04
C LEU A 255 -16.70 -2.96 -6.62
N VAL A 256 -16.31 -2.56 -7.81
CA VAL A 256 -15.00 -2.87 -8.39
C VAL A 256 -14.26 -1.56 -8.57
N MET A 257 -13.03 -1.51 -8.11
CA MET A 257 -12.15 -0.33 -8.24
C MET A 257 -11.16 -0.57 -9.37
N ASN A 258 -11.05 0.40 -10.28
CA ASN A 258 -10.13 0.32 -11.42
C ASN A 258 -8.70 0.71 -11.01
N ARG A 259 -7.74 0.28 -11.83
CA ARG A 259 -6.30 0.55 -11.63
C ARG A 259 -5.93 2.03 -11.76
N ASP A 260 -6.70 2.83 -12.47
CA ASP A 260 -6.54 4.29 -12.61
C ASP A 260 -7.33 5.11 -11.59
N GLU A 261 -8.15 4.46 -10.75
CA GLU A 261 -8.93 5.11 -9.70
C GLU A 261 -8.21 5.09 -8.33
N SER A 262 -7.51 3.99 -8.02
CA SER A 262 -6.88 3.84 -6.71
C SER A 262 -5.78 2.79 -6.66
N TYR A 263 -4.85 2.93 -5.70
CA TYR A 263 -3.90 1.86 -5.37
C TYR A 263 -4.59 0.59 -4.85
N ILE A 264 -5.78 0.71 -4.24
CA ILE A 264 -6.60 -0.45 -3.85
C ILE A 264 -7.06 -1.20 -5.10
N GLY A 265 -7.44 -0.48 -6.17
CA GLY A 265 -7.77 -1.10 -7.45
C GLY A 265 -6.58 -1.85 -8.07
N VAL A 266 -5.39 -1.23 -8.07
CA VAL A 266 -4.16 -1.89 -8.53
C VAL A 266 -3.86 -3.15 -7.71
N LEU A 267 -3.94 -3.06 -6.37
CA LEU A 267 -3.73 -4.18 -5.45
C LEU A 267 -4.65 -5.36 -5.77
N ILE A 268 -5.96 -5.12 -5.84
CA ILE A 268 -6.94 -6.18 -6.02
C ILE A 268 -6.82 -6.79 -7.42
N ASP A 269 -6.61 -5.97 -8.43
CA ASP A 269 -6.41 -6.47 -9.79
C ASP A 269 -5.13 -7.33 -9.89
N ASP A 270 -4.01 -6.89 -9.31
CA ASP A 270 -2.78 -7.70 -9.28
C ASP A 270 -3.01 -9.05 -8.59
N LEU A 271 -3.68 -9.06 -7.43
CA LEU A 271 -3.98 -10.30 -6.69
C LEU A 271 -4.84 -11.25 -7.49
N THR A 272 -5.95 -10.77 -8.06
CA THR A 272 -6.96 -11.61 -8.69
C THR A 272 -6.61 -12.04 -10.11
N THR A 273 -5.67 -11.34 -10.76
CA THR A 273 -5.23 -11.65 -12.13
C THR A 273 -3.84 -12.29 -12.22
N LYS A 274 -2.88 -11.80 -11.43
CA LYS A 274 -1.50 -12.30 -11.46
C LYS A 274 -1.24 -13.40 -10.43
N GLY A 275 -2.01 -13.38 -9.33
CA GLY A 275 -1.72 -14.22 -8.17
C GLY A 275 -0.48 -13.75 -7.40
N VAL A 276 0.03 -14.62 -6.53
CA VAL A 276 1.18 -14.33 -5.68
C VAL A 276 2.11 -15.54 -5.59
N ASP A 277 3.37 -15.34 -5.93
CA ASP A 277 4.44 -16.35 -5.76
C ASP A 277 5.24 -16.08 -4.46
N GLU A 278 5.17 -14.86 -3.97
CA GLU A 278 5.75 -14.39 -2.71
C GLU A 278 4.76 -13.42 -2.02
N PRO A 279 4.85 -13.19 -0.71
CA PRO A 279 3.97 -12.26 -0.03
C PRO A 279 3.95 -10.87 -0.71
N TYR A 280 2.79 -10.48 -1.21
CA TYR A 280 2.61 -9.26 -1.99
C TYR A 280 2.74 -8.02 -1.11
N ARG A 281 3.44 -7.01 -1.64
CA ARG A 281 3.47 -5.64 -1.11
C ARG A 281 3.13 -4.66 -2.23
N MET A 282 2.34 -3.63 -1.86
CA MET A 282 2.00 -2.55 -2.77
C MET A 282 3.14 -1.53 -2.84
N PHE A 283 3.60 -1.26 -4.06
CA PHE A 283 4.58 -0.22 -4.38
C PHE A 283 4.04 0.68 -5.48
N THR A 284 4.47 1.93 -5.47
CA THR A 284 4.10 2.90 -6.52
C THR A 284 4.50 2.43 -7.91
N SER A 285 5.58 1.62 -8.02
CA SER A 285 6.03 1.04 -9.29
C SER A 285 5.07 0.03 -9.91
N ARG A 286 4.10 -0.50 -9.13
CA ARG A 286 3.08 -1.43 -9.65
C ARG A 286 1.94 -0.72 -10.38
N ALA A 287 1.80 0.58 -10.19
CA ALA A 287 0.75 1.38 -10.82
C ALA A 287 1.28 2.01 -12.12
N GLU A 288 0.57 1.79 -13.21
CA GLU A 288 0.85 2.39 -14.52
C GLU A 288 0.51 3.88 -14.53
N TYR A 289 -0.61 4.25 -13.88
CA TYR A 289 -1.19 5.59 -13.90
C TYR A 289 -0.85 6.41 -12.67
N ARG A 290 0.43 6.39 -12.20
CA ARG A 290 0.83 7.02 -10.93
C ARG A 290 0.46 8.50 -10.82
N ILE A 291 0.49 9.24 -11.93
CA ILE A 291 0.12 10.66 -11.95
C ILE A 291 -1.38 10.88 -11.69
N LEU A 292 -2.23 9.87 -11.94
CA LEU A 292 -3.65 9.89 -11.61
C LEU A 292 -3.93 9.42 -10.18
N LEU A 293 -2.97 8.71 -9.54
CA LEU A 293 -3.14 8.09 -8.22
C LEU A 293 -2.37 8.82 -7.12
N ARG A 294 -2.27 10.15 -7.23
CA ARG A 294 -1.52 10.94 -6.24
C ARG A 294 -2.22 10.91 -4.88
N GLN A 295 -1.41 11.06 -3.85
CA GLN A 295 -1.88 11.13 -2.46
C GLN A 295 -2.72 12.40 -2.23
N ASP A 296 -2.29 13.54 -2.79
CA ASP A 296 -2.87 14.86 -2.58
C ASP A 296 -4.32 15.00 -3.08
N ASP A 297 -4.77 14.15 -4.01
CA ASP A 297 -6.10 14.20 -4.62
C ASP A 297 -6.97 12.96 -4.38
N ALA A 298 -6.63 12.12 -3.41
CA ALA A 298 -7.39 10.91 -3.13
C ALA A 298 -8.84 11.19 -2.72
N ASP A 299 -9.09 12.27 -2.00
CA ASP A 299 -10.44 12.73 -1.65
C ASP A 299 -11.22 13.18 -2.90
N ALA A 300 -10.57 13.85 -3.84
CA ALA A 300 -11.17 14.28 -5.10
C ALA A 300 -11.63 13.09 -5.97
N ARG A 301 -10.87 11.99 -5.95
CA ARG A 301 -11.18 10.79 -6.73
C ARG A 301 -12.26 9.91 -6.10
N LEU A 302 -12.28 9.82 -4.76
CA LEU A 302 -13.00 8.75 -4.08
C LEU A 302 -14.18 9.21 -3.22
N THR A 303 -14.24 10.48 -2.76
CA THR A 303 -15.29 10.89 -1.80
C THR A 303 -16.69 10.88 -2.41
N GLU A 304 -16.87 11.36 -3.64
CA GLU A 304 -18.18 11.34 -4.31
C GLU A 304 -18.67 9.90 -4.53
N LYS A 305 -17.77 9.00 -4.96
CA LYS A 305 -18.06 7.57 -5.13
C LYS A 305 -18.43 6.91 -3.80
N ALA A 306 -17.66 7.19 -2.74
CA ALA A 306 -17.93 6.66 -1.39
C ALA A 306 -19.27 7.16 -0.83
N TYR A 307 -19.65 8.42 -1.08
CA TYR A 307 -20.94 8.96 -0.69
C TYR A 307 -22.09 8.30 -1.45
N ALA A 308 -21.96 8.15 -2.76
CA ALA A 308 -22.96 7.47 -3.59
C ALA A 308 -23.17 6.00 -3.20
N LEU A 309 -22.13 5.34 -2.67
CA LEU A 309 -22.19 3.97 -2.14
C LEU A 309 -22.75 3.89 -0.71
N GLY A 310 -23.02 5.03 -0.04
CA GLY A 310 -23.44 5.09 1.35
C GLY A 310 -22.33 4.78 2.37
N VAL A 311 -21.05 4.76 1.95
CA VAL A 311 -19.90 4.49 2.81
C VAL A 311 -19.40 5.76 3.48
N ALA A 312 -19.36 6.88 2.75
CA ALA A 312 -19.06 8.19 3.33
C ALA A 312 -20.34 8.86 3.83
N LYS A 313 -20.28 9.46 5.02
CA LYS A 313 -21.38 10.22 5.61
C LYS A 313 -21.52 11.60 4.95
N ARG A 314 -22.65 12.26 5.19
CA ARG A 314 -22.99 13.57 4.64
C ARG A 314 -21.98 14.65 5.04
N ASP A 315 -21.52 14.67 6.26
CA ASP A 315 -20.56 15.64 6.77
C ASP A 315 -19.20 15.57 6.03
N ARG A 316 -18.71 14.35 5.75
CA ARG A 316 -17.51 14.15 4.94
C ARG A 316 -17.70 14.62 3.50
N TYR A 317 -18.86 14.37 2.92
CA TYR A 317 -19.20 14.81 1.57
C TYR A 317 -19.28 16.34 1.47
N ASP A 318 -19.93 16.99 2.44
CA ASP A 318 -20.01 18.45 2.50
C ASP A 318 -18.64 19.11 2.68
N TRP A 319 -17.77 18.49 3.49
CA TRP A 319 -16.37 18.90 3.62
C TRP A 319 -15.64 18.88 2.28
N TRP A 320 -15.81 17.79 1.52
CA TRP A 320 -15.23 17.68 0.18
C TRP A 320 -15.79 18.72 -0.78
N LEU A 321 -17.08 18.99 -0.76
CA LEU A 321 -17.69 20.01 -1.61
C LEU A 321 -17.12 21.41 -1.32
N GLN A 322 -16.91 21.76 -0.05
CA GLN A 322 -16.25 23.02 0.32
C GLN A 322 -14.81 23.07 -0.20
N LYS A 323 -14.03 22.01 -0.04
CA LYS A 323 -12.66 21.94 -0.57
C LYS A 323 -12.65 22.12 -2.09
N LYS A 324 -13.52 21.42 -2.80
CA LYS A 324 -13.68 21.50 -4.26
C LYS A 324 -14.00 22.91 -4.73
N GLU A 325 -14.92 23.60 -4.04
CA GLU A 325 -15.30 24.98 -4.34
C GLU A 325 -14.10 25.93 -4.15
N ASN A 326 -13.36 25.78 -3.05
CA ASN A 326 -12.20 26.62 -2.77
C ASN A 326 -11.05 26.40 -3.76
N ILE A 327 -10.77 25.14 -4.14
CA ILE A 327 -9.82 24.81 -5.20
C ILE A 327 -10.23 25.52 -6.51
N ASN A 328 -11.49 25.40 -6.91
CA ASN A 328 -12.00 26.02 -8.14
C ASN A 328 -11.92 27.55 -8.08
N ARG A 329 -12.16 28.17 -6.92
CA ARG A 329 -12.02 29.61 -6.73
C ARG A 329 -10.59 30.09 -6.96
N ILE A 330 -9.60 29.41 -6.36
CA ILE A 330 -8.17 29.75 -6.53
C ILE A 330 -7.75 29.48 -7.99
N GLU A 331 -8.13 28.37 -8.58
CA GLU A 331 -7.82 28.06 -9.99
C GLU A 331 -8.40 29.10 -10.94
N THR A 332 -9.64 29.57 -10.70
CA THR A 332 -10.29 30.62 -11.46
C THR A 332 -9.53 31.94 -11.35
N PHE A 333 -9.04 32.28 -10.17
CA PHE A 333 -8.19 33.44 -9.96
C PHE A 333 -6.93 33.38 -10.83
N PHE A 334 -6.22 32.25 -10.82
CA PHE A 334 -5.00 32.06 -11.64
C PHE A 334 -5.26 32.13 -13.14
N ASN A 335 -6.38 31.64 -13.62
CA ASN A 335 -6.75 31.66 -15.04
C ASN A 335 -7.16 33.07 -15.52
N ASN A 336 -7.74 33.90 -14.65
CA ASN A 336 -8.32 35.18 -15.04
C ASN A 336 -7.39 36.38 -14.77
N ILE A 337 -6.50 36.30 -13.80
CA ILE A 337 -5.65 37.40 -13.39
C ILE A 337 -4.33 37.38 -14.13
N SER A 338 -3.92 38.56 -14.59
CA SER A 338 -2.60 38.84 -15.17
C SER A 338 -1.85 39.82 -14.29
N VAL A 339 -0.55 39.67 -14.21
CA VAL A 339 0.37 40.51 -13.42
C VAL A 339 1.37 41.21 -14.29
N LYS A 340 1.79 42.38 -13.82
CA LYS A 340 2.82 43.22 -14.48
C LYS A 340 4.20 42.95 -13.86
N PRO A 341 5.30 43.28 -14.59
CA PRO A 341 6.67 43.08 -14.11
C PRO A 341 6.91 43.70 -12.72
N GLU A 342 6.38 44.88 -12.45
CA GLU A 342 6.59 45.60 -11.20
C GLU A 342 6.00 44.87 -9.99
N GLN A 343 5.01 44.05 -10.18
CA GLN A 343 4.33 43.32 -9.11
C GLN A 343 5.07 42.03 -8.67
N VAL A 344 5.81 41.41 -9.57
CA VAL A 344 6.32 40.07 -9.31
C VAL A 344 7.82 39.86 -9.58
N ASN A 345 8.50 40.74 -10.35
CA ASN A 345 9.90 40.52 -10.72
C ASN A 345 10.83 40.49 -9.49
N GLY A 346 10.61 41.32 -8.48
CA GLY A 346 11.40 41.26 -7.25
C GLY A 346 11.29 39.91 -6.53
N LEU A 347 10.11 39.31 -6.53
CA LEU A 347 9.92 37.94 -6.01
C LEU A 347 10.62 36.92 -6.91
N LEU A 348 10.38 37.00 -8.25
CA LEU A 348 10.95 36.04 -9.21
C LEU A 348 12.47 35.97 -9.12
N GLU A 349 13.13 37.11 -9.01
CA GLU A 349 14.58 37.20 -8.82
C GLU A 349 15.02 36.56 -7.48
N LYS A 350 14.31 36.87 -6.40
CA LYS A 350 14.59 36.29 -5.05
C LYS A 350 14.53 34.76 -5.04
N ILE A 351 13.60 34.15 -5.80
CA ILE A 351 13.42 32.70 -5.86
C ILE A 351 14.18 32.02 -7.02
N GLY A 352 15.02 32.77 -7.73
CA GLY A 352 15.83 32.26 -8.85
C GLY A 352 15.03 31.92 -10.11
N SER A 353 13.87 32.58 -10.30
CA SER A 353 13.07 32.47 -11.53
C SER A 353 13.31 33.66 -12.44
N SER A 354 13.24 33.47 -13.77
CA SER A 354 13.46 34.53 -14.75
C SER A 354 12.38 35.61 -14.63
N PRO A 355 12.76 36.92 -14.63
CA PRO A 355 11.81 38.00 -14.64
C PRO A 355 10.92 38.01 -15.89
N ILE A 356 9.71 38.52 -15.77
CA ILE A 356 8.79 38.74 -16.89
C ILE A 356 9.05 40.11 -17.55
N LYS A 357 8.88 40.17 -18.87
CA LYS A 357 9.12 41.39 -19.66
C LYS A 357 7.83 42.21 -19.93
N GLY A 358 6.69 41.60 -19.72
CA GLY A 358 5.38 42.22 -19.97
C GLY A 358 4.29 41.53 -19.13
N THR A 359 3.05 42.03 -19.28
CA THR A 359 1.89 41.45 -18.59
C THR A 359 1.75 39.96 -18.88
N THR A 360 1.72 39.13 -17.85
CA THR A 360 1.70 37.67 -17.95
C THR A 360 0.57 37.11 -17.10
N LYS A 361 -0.13 36.08 -17.57
CA LYS A 361 -1.16 35.38 -16.78
C LYS A 361 -0.52 34.64 -15.62
N LEU A 362 -1.19 34.64 -14.47
CA LEU A 362 -0.71 33.91 -13.28
C LEU A 362 -0.58 32.40 -13.52
N ILE A 363 -1.49 31.82 -14.31
CA ILE A 363 -1.43 30.39 -14.66
C ILE A 363 -0.15 30.00 -15.41
N ASP A 364 0.43 30.91 -16.20
CA ASP A 364 1.68 30.68 -16.91
C ASP A 364 2.89 30.81 -15.98
N LEU A 365 2.77 31.60 -14.90
CA LEU A 365 3.83 31.77 -13.91
C LEU A 365 3.90 30.58 -12.95
N ILE A 366 2.77 30.07 -12.49
CA ILE A 366 2.75 28.96 -11.52
C ILE A 366 3.37 27.69 -12.07
N GLY A 367 3.36 27.50 -13.40
CA GLY A 367 4.03 26.37 -14.06
C GLY A 367 5.55 26.40 -14.00
N ARG A 368 6.16 27.52 -13.58
CA ARG A 368 7.63 27.67 -13.54
C ARG A 368 8.23 26.96 -12.31
N PRO A 369 9.45 26.42 -12.43
CA PRO A 369 10.21 25.95 -11.26
C PRO A 369 10.34 27.05 -10.20
N ASN A 370 10.32 26.68 -8.93
CA ASN A 370 10.46 27.54 -7.75
C ASN A 370 9.32 28.57 -7.52
N VAL A 371 8.37 28.72 -8.44
CA VAL A 371 7.18 29.54 -8.22
C VAL A 371 6.10 28.71 -7.50
N SER A 372 5.60 29.20 -6.37
CA SER A 372 4.52 28.57 -5.60
C SER A 372 3.38 29.55 -5.32
N ILE A 373 2.22 29.03 -4.99
CA ILE A 373 1.07 29.84 -4.54
C ILE A 373 1.48 30.67 -3.32
N ASN A 374 2.21 30.07 -2.37
CA ASN A 374 2.66 30.76 -1.17
C ASN A 374 3.57 31.94 -1.50
N ASN A 375 4.60 31.74 -2.36
CA ASN A 375 5.46 32.85 -2.78
C ASN A 375 4.66 34.00 -3.44
N LEU A 376 3.75 33.66 -4.36
CA LEU A 376 2.94 34.65 -5.06
C LEU A 376 1.99 35.41 -4.10
N SER A 377 1.48 34.75 -3.07
CA SER A 377 0.61 35.34 -2.07
C SER A 377 1.31 36.42 -1.22
N GLU A 378 2.64 36.35 -1.09
CA GLU A 378 3.42 37.41 -0.37
C GLU A 378 3.40 38.73 -1.09
N VAL A 379 3.30 38.75 -2.42
CA VAL A 379 3.37 39.97 -3.26
C VAL A 379 2.05 40.32 -3.92
N LEU A 380 1.04 39.45 -3.84
CA LEU A 380 -0.29 39.64 -4.43
C LEU A 380 -1.38 39.60 -3.34
N PRO A 381 -1.78 40.73 -2.75
CA PRO A 381 -2.78 40.77 -1.66
C PRO A 381 -4.11 40.10 -2.03
N GLN A 382 -4.59 40.28 -3.26
CA GLN A 382 -5.84 39.66 -3.72
C GLN A 382 -5.76 38.11 -3.76
N LEU A 383 -4.59 37.53 -4.07
CA LEU A 383 -4.38 36.09 -3.99
C LEU A 383 -4.41 35.63 -2.54
N LYS A 384 -3.75 36.38 -1.65
CA LYS A 384 -3.77 36.08 -0.21
C LYS A 384 -5.20 36.11 0.33
N GLU A 385 -5.98 37.09 0.01
CA GLU A 385 -7.41 37.18 0.39
C GLU A 385 -8.21 36.00 -0.15
N THR A 386 -7.94 35.59 -1.40
CA THR A 386 -8.61 34.46 -2.02
C THR A 386 -8.31 33.15 -1.29
N ILE A 387 -7.07 32.93 -0.79
CA ILE A 387 -6.67 31.76 -0.02
C ILE A 387 -7.29 31.80 1.39
N GLU A 388 -7.17 32.97 2.06
CA GLU A 388 -7.68 33.19 3.43
C GLU A 388 -9.20 33.06 3.53
N ALA A 389 -9.93 33.24 2.45
CA ALA A 389 -11.37 32.99 2.38
C ALA A 389 -11.75 31.50 2.47
N SER A 390 -10.79 30.59 2.46
CA SER A 390 -11.03 29.16 2.70
C SER A 390 -11.26 28.93 4.21
N PRO A 391 -12.40 28.37 4.61
CA PRO A 391 -12.77 28.28 6.04
C PRO A 391 -11.94 27.26 6.81
N ASN A 392 -11.40 26.25 6.12
CA ASN A 392 -10.68 25.13 6.72
C ASN A 392 -9.48 24.75 5.86
N ARG A 393 -8.37 24.31 6.49
CA ARG A 393 -7.20 23.69 5.86
C ARG A 393 -6.72 24.43 4.59
N LYS A 394 -6.60 25.75 4.68
CA LYS A 394 -6.25 26.63 3.56
C LYS A 394 -4.90 26.29 2.92
N GLU A 395 -3.92 25.86 3.73
CA GLU A 395 -2.60 25.44 3.26
C GLU A 395 -2.70 24.20 2.36
N GLU A 396 -3.46 23.19 2.78
CA GLU A 396 -3.72 21.99 1.98
C GLU A 396 -4.47 22.31 0.68
N ILE A 397 -5.46 23.21 0.74
CA ILE A 397 -6.23 23.63 -0.45
C ILE A 397 -5.33 24.36 -1.44
N ALA A 398 -4.45 25.24 -0.94
CA ALA A 398 -3.48 25.96 -1.78
C ALA A 398 -2.51 24.99 -2.45
N GLU A 399 -1.94 24.04 -1.68
CA GLU A 399 -1.04 23.01 -2.20
C GLU A 399 -1.72 22.11 -3.23
N ALA A 400 -2.90 21.57 -2.93
CA ALA A 400 -3.65 20.74 -3.87
C ALA A 400 -3.98 21.48 -5.17
N THR A 401 -4.29 22.79 -5.09
CA THR A 401 -4.53 23.65 -6.25
C THR A 401 -3.26 23.86 -7.07
N GLU A 402 -2.13 24.13 -6.40
CA GLU A 402 -0.84 24.30 -7.05
C GLU A 402 -0.43 23.04 -7.81
N ILE A 403 -0.50 21.88 -7.15
CA ILE A 403 -0.18 20.59 -7.76
C ILE A 403 -1.07 20.34 -8.99
N LYS A 404 -2.38 20.56 -8.86
CA LYS A 404 -3.35 20.41 -9.96
C LYS A 404 -2.98 21.27 -11.16
N MET A 405 -2.61 22.55 -10.95
CA MET A 405 -2.24 23.48 -12.02
C MET A 405 -0.90 23.07 -12.67
N LYS A 406 0.12 22.79 -11.87
CA LYS A 406 1.45 22.40 -12.37
C LYS A 406 1.44 21.10 -13.16
N TYR A 407 0.65 20.12 -12.74
CA TYR A 407 0.58 18.81 -13.38
C TYR A 407 -0.52 18.67 -14.42
N LYS A 408 -1.31 19.72 -14.70
CA LYS A 408 -2.47 19.68 -15.60
C LYS A 408 -2.18 18.97 -16.94
N GLY A 409 -1.12 19.36 -17.64
CA GLY A 409 -0.80 18.77 -18.95
C GLY A 409 -0.37 17.31 -18.88
N TYR A 410 0.24 16.88 -17.76
CA TYR A 410 0.58 15.46 -17.53
C TYR A 410 -0.67 14.65 -17.23
N ILE A 411 -1.54 15.16 -16.36
CA ILE A 411 -2.80 14.51 -15.98
C ILE A 411 -3.71 14.32 -17.19
N GLU A 412 -3.84 15.32 -18.06
CA GLU A 412 -4.66 15.23 -19.27
C GLU A 412 -4.13 14.15 -20.24
N ARG A 413 -2.82 14.10 -20.46
CA ARG A 413 -2.22 13.06 -21.31
C ARG A 413 -2.43 11.67 -20.74
N GLU A 414 -2.25 11.49 -19.45
CA GLU A 414 -2.42 10.20 -18.81
C GLU A 414 -3.87 9.74 -18.81
N ARG A 415 -4.83 10.66 -18.62
CA ARG A 415 -6.27 10.35 -18.76
C ARG A 415 -6.63 9.83 -20.15
N ILE A 416 -6.13 10.49 -21.20
CA ILE A 416 -6.36 10.04 -22.58
C ILE A 416 -5.80 8.62 -22.77
N PHE A 417 -4.64 8.32 -22.18
CA PHE A 417 -4.05 6.99 -22.25
C PHE A 417 -4.90 5.97 -21.47
N ALA A 418 -5.30 6.29 -20.24
CA ALA A 418 -6.17 5.44 -19.43
C ALA A 418 -7.51 5.15 -20.12
N GLU A 419 -8.15 6.16 -20.72
CA GLU A 419 -9.40 6.00 -21.47
C GLU A 419 -9.27 5.04 -22.67
N LYS A 420 -8.13 5.04 -23.36
CA LYS A 420 -7.86 4.06 -24.42
C LYS A 420 -7.78 2.65 -23.87
N MET A 421 -7.14 2.47 -22.71
CA MET A 421 -7.01 1.17 -22.06
C MET A 421 -8.35 0.69 -21.47
N HIS A 422 -9.22 1.58 -21.01
CA HIS A 422 -10.58 1.22 -20.57
C HIS A 422 -11.44 0.57 -21.65
N ARG A 423 -11.15 0.80 -22.92
CA ARG A 423 -11.84 0.06 -24.01
C ARG A 423 -11.58 -1.44 -23.92
N LEU A 424 -10.35 -1.84 -23.54
CA LEU A 424 -10.02 -3.25 -23.31
C LEU A 424 -10.63 -3.78 -22.00
N GLU A 425 -10.71 -2.94 -20.96
CA GLU A 425 -11.41 -3.30 -19.70
C GLU A 425 -12.90 -3.57 -19.91
N ASN A 426 -13.53 -2.84 -20.82
CA ASN A 426 -14.94 -3.03 -21.17
C ASN A 426 -15.18 -4.21 -22.12
N MET A 427 -14.11 -4.82 -22.67
CA MET A 427 -14.22 -5.99 -23.53
C MET A 427 -14.31 -7.25 -22.66
N LYS A 428 -15.52 -7.56 -22.19
CA LYS A 428 -15.79 -8.80 -21.45
C LYS A 428 -15.55 -10.02 -22.33
N ILE A 429 -14.84 -10.97 -21.78
CA ILE A 429 -14.69 -12.30 -22.40
C ILE A 429 -16.02 -13.00 -22.22
N LYS A 430 -16.82 -13.03 -23.30
CA LYS A 430 -18.17 -13.63 -23.29
C LYS A 430 -18.07 -15.15 -23.51
N GLY A 431 -18.64 -15.90 -22.61
CA GLY A 431 -18.71 -17.36 -22.65
C GLY A 431 -17.57 -18.01 -21.86
N HIS A 432 -17.77 -19.27 -21.51
CA HIS A 432 -16.67 -20.13 -21.00
C HIS A 432 -15.91 -20.66 -22.21
N PHE A 433 -14.76 -20.09 -22.48
CA PHE A 433 -13.83 -20.68 -23.41
C PHE A 433 -13.16 -21.90 -22.74
N ASN A 434 -13.17 -23.02 -23.43
CA ASN A 434 -12.26 -24.11 -23.08
C ASN A 434 -10.86 -23.75 -23.61
N TYR A 435 -10.10 -22.99 -22.81
CA TYR A 435 -8.79 -22.50 -23.25
C TYR A 435 -7.83 -23.65 -23.61
N SER A 436 -8.02 -24.85 -23.05
CA SER A 436 -7.18 -26.00 -23.35
C SER A 436 -7.28 -26.48 -24.80
N GLU A 437 -8.39 -26.21 -25.46
CA GLU A 437 -8.67 -26.58 -26.86
C GLU A 437 -8.23 -25.52 -27.88
N ILE A 438 -7.84 -24.32 -27.43
CA ILE A 438 -7.43 -23.23 -28.34
C ILE A 438 -5.95 -23.37 -28.68
N HIS A 439 -5.66 -24.08 -29.77
CA HIS A 439 -4.28 -24.41 -30.16
C HIS A 439 -3.45 -23.20 -30.62
N ASP A 440 -4.08 -22.10 -31.03
CA ASP A 440 -3.42 -20.86 -31.45
C ASP A 440 -2.86 -20.03 -30.28
N LEU A 441 -3.27 -20.37 -29.03
CA LEU A 441 -2.67 -19.82 -27.82
C LEU A 441 -1.41 -20.59 -27.41
N SER A 442 -0.43 -19.89 -26.82
CA SER A 442 0.72 -20.56 -26.23
C SER A 442 0.32 -21.51 -25.10
N THR A 443 1.09 -22.58 -24.88
CA THR A 443 0.79 -23.57 -23.82
C THR A 443 0.72 -22.91 -22.44
N GLU A 444 1.63 -21.98 -22.16
CA GLU A 444 1.64 -21.21 -20.91
C GLU A 444 0.38 -20.35 -20.78
N CYS A 445 0.01 -19.64 -21.83
CA CYS A 445 -1.18 -18.81 -21.86
C CYS A 445 -2.44 -19.63 -21.59
N ARG A 446 -2.62 -20.77 -22.28
CA ARG A 446 -3.76 -21.67 -22.07
C ARG A 446 -3.91 -22.09 -20.61
N GLN A 447 -2.83 -22.59 -20.00
CA GLN A 447 -2.83 -23.04 -18.60
C GLN A 447 -3.18 -21.90 -17.63
N LYS A 448 -2.66 -20.70 -17.87
CA LYS A 448 -2.92 -19.54 -17.01
C LYS A 448 -4.34 -18.99 -17.19
N LEU A 449 -4.83 -18.89 -18.41
CA LEU A 449 -6.20 -18.46 -18.68
C LEU A 449 -7.22 -19.44 -18.09
N GLU A 450 -6.96 -20.77 -18.21
CA GLU A 450 -7.81 -21.81 -17.63
C GLU A 450 -7.86 -21.71 -16.10
N ARG A 451 -6.72 -21.44 -15.45
CA ARG A 451 -6.64 -21.30 -13.99
C ARG A 451 -7.30 -20.02 -13.49
N ILE A 452 -7.01 -18.90 -14.16
CA ILE A 452 -7.36 -17.55 -13.67
C ILE A 452 -8.77 -17.15 -14.08
N GLN A 453 -9.24 -17.60 -15.25
CA GLN A 453 -10.57 -17.24 -15.81
C GLN A 453 -10.82 -15.75 -15.79
N PRO A 454 -10.02 -14.93 -16.53
CA PRO A 454 -10.18 -13.48 -16.54
C PRO A 454 -11.53 -13.06 -17.12
N GLU A 455 -12.14 -12.03 -16.55
CA GLU A 455 -13.45 -11.52 -16.99
C GLU A 455 -13.34 -10.59 -18.22
N THR A 456 -12.17 -9.95 -18.40
CA THR A 456 -11.95 -8.98 -19.48
C THR A 456 -10.64 -9.24 -20.22
N LEU A 457 -10.55 -8.73 -21.47
CA LEU A 457 -9.30 -8.81 -22.25
C LEU A 457 -8.15 -8.06 -21.59
N ALA A 458 -8.41 -6.94 -20.91
CA ALA A 458 -7.38 -6.23 -20.18
C ALA A 458 -6.85 -7.06 -19.00
N GLN A 459 -7.71 -7.75 -18.26
CA GLN A 459 -7.26 -8.69 -17.23
C GLN A 459 -6.40 -9.80 -17.84
N ALA A 460 -6.86 -10.41 -18.95
CA ALA A 460 -6.08 -11.43 -19.65
C ALA A 460 -4.69 -10.91 -20.06
N SER A 461 -4.60 -9.69 -20.58
CA SER A 461 -3.33 -9.09 -21.03
C SER A 461 -2.33 -8.80 -19.90
N ARG A 462 -2.78 -8.69 -18.66
CA ARG A 462 -1.94 -8.46 -17.47
C ARG A 462 -1.43 -9.76 -16.83
N ILE A 463 -1.93 -10.90 -17.25
CA ILE A 463 -1.48 -12.21 -16.73
C ILE A 463 -0.05 -12.46 -17.26
N PRO A 464 0.95 -12.67 -16.37
CA PRO A 464 2.30 -13.00 -16.79
C PRO A 464 2.32 -14.25 -17.66
N GLY A 465 2.92 -14.17 -18.85
CA GLY A 465 2.95 -15.27 -19.84
C GLY A 465 1.82 -15.24 -20.86
N VAL A 466 0.92 -14.25 -20.81
CA VAL A 466 0.00 -13.93 -21.90
C VAL A 466 0.63 -12.86 -22.77
N SER A 467 0.88 -13.18 -24.03
CA SER A 467 1.52 -12.30 -25.00
C SER A 467 0.50 -11.41 -25.74
N PRO A 468 0.92 -10.29 -26.36
CA PRO A 468 0.05 -9.52 -27.25
C PRO A 468 -0.57 -10.35 -28.38
N ASN A 469 0.15 -11.38 -28.86
CA ASN A 469 -0.38 -12.29 -29.88
C ASN A 469 -1.53 -13.15 -29.34
N ASP A 470 -1.39 -13.66 -28.12
CA ASP A 470 -2.48 -14.42 -27.46
C ASP A 470 -3.75 -13.55 -27.30
N ILE A 471 -3.58 -12.25 -26.97
CA ILE A 471 -4.71 -11.31 -26.89
C ILE A 471 -5.37 -11.11 -28.27
N ASN A 472 -4.58 -11.03 -29.36
CA ASN A 472 -5.14 -10.94 -30.71
C ASN A 472 -5.96 -12.22 -31.06
N VAL A 473 -5.48 -13.39 -30.68
CA VAL A 473 -6.23 -14.66 -30.86
C VAL A 473 -7.56 -14.60 -30.11
N LEU A 474 -7.56 -14.13 -28.86
CA LEU A 474 -8.80 -13.96 -28.08
C LEU A 474 -9.76 -12.97 -28.74
N LEU A 475 -9.25 -11.84 -29.28
CA LEU A 475 -10.07 -10.86 -30.01
C LEU A 475 -10.77 -11.48 -31.22
N VAL A 476 -10.02 -12.25 -32.01
CA VAL A 476 -10.56 -12.95 -33.19
C VAL A 476 -11.65 -13.96 -32.79
N LEU A 477 -11.41 -14.75 -31.72
CA LEU A 477 -12.39 -15.72 -31.21
C LEU A 477 -13.67 -15.03 -30.64
N MET A 478 -13.54 -13.80 -30.16
CA MET A 478 -14.66 -12.98 -29.71
C MET A 478 -15.40 -12.29 -30.88
N GLY A 479 -14.98 -12.53 -32.13
CA GLY A 479 -15.60 -11.95 -33.33
C GLY A 479 -15.29 -10.46 -33.55
N ARG A 480 -14.10 -10.02 -33.15
CA ARG A 480 -13.66 -8.62 -33.25
C ARG A 480 -12.32 -8.47 -33.95
#